data_3e4761111cb008dabd921c07dc5f7cee
#
_entry.id   3e4761111cb008dabd921c07dc5f7cee
#
_cell.length_a   1.000
_cell.length_b   1.000
_cell.length_c   1.000
_cell.angle_alpha   90.00
_cell.angle_beta   90.00
_cell.angle_gamma   90.00
#
_symmetry.space_group_name_H-M   'P 1'
#
loop_
_entity.id
_entity.type
_entity.pdbx_description
1 polymer ?
#
loop_
_entity_poly.entity_id
_entity_poly.type
_entity_poly.pdbx_seq_one_letter_code
_entity_poly.pdbx_strand_id
1 'polypeptide(L)'
;MFMLNFYYKGFWVECDIIDQKENGYPELGVTFTSYVYWSAESRENHEDPIDELLISYDSVEEYHSETIKAIDKFIRKNKLKR
;
A
#
# COMPACT_ATOMS: atom_id res chain seq x y z
N MET A 1 14.20 -10.69 1.86
CA MET A 1 13.76 -9.44 2.55
C MET A 1 12.74 -8.72 1.71
N PHE A 2 11.64 -8.29 2.32
CA PHE A 2 10.60 -7.53 1.62
C PHE A 2 10.91 -6.04 1.67
N MET A 3 10.73 -5.37 0.55
CA MET A 3 10.83 -3.90 0.52
C MET A 3 9.49 -3.32 0.92
N LEU A 4 9.50 -2.36 1.86
CA LEU A 4 8.29 -1.69 2.30
C LEU A 4 7.78 -0.69 1.25
N ASN A 5 8.72 0.03 0.63
CA ASN A 5 8.39 0.95 -0.46
C ASN A 5 8.95 0.36 -1.76
N PHE A 6 8.13 0.28 -2.79
CA PHE A 6 8.54 -0.39 -4.01
C PHE A 6 7.70 0.07 -5.21
N TYR A 7 8.21 -0.23 -6.41
CA TYR A 7 7.46 -0.08 -7.66
C TYR A 7 6.81 -1.41 -8.01
N TYR A 8 5.59 -1.35 -8.52
CA TYR A 8 4.95 -2.53 -9.08
C TYR A 8 4.10 -2.12 -10.28
N LYS A 9 4.49 -2.59 -11.46
CA LYS A 9 3.79 -2.30 -12.72
C LYS A 9 3.54 -0.80 -12.92
N GLY A 10 4.54 0.02 -12.57
CA GLY A 10 4.48 1.48 -12.71
C GLY A 10 3.85 2.22 -11.55
N PHE A 11 3.15 1.53 -10.66
CA PHE A 11 2.61 2.13 -9.45
C PHE A 11 3.73 2.29 -8.42
N TRP A 12 3.68 3.39 -7.68
CA TRP A 12 4.58 3.60 -6.55
C TRP A 12 3.83 3.26 -5.26
N VAL A 13 4.43 2.39 -4.45
CA VAL A 13 3.82 1.92 -3.20
C VAL A 13 4.67 2.37 -2.02
N GLU A 14 4.05 3.03 -1.06
CA GLU A 14 4.68 3.41 0.20
C GLU A 14 3.95 2.73 1.35
N CYS A 15 4.71 2.35 2.35
CA CYS A 15 4.17 1.73 3.56
C CYS A 15 4.20 2.72 4.71
N ASP A 16 3.07 2.88 5.38
CA ASP A 16 3.00 3.61 6.64
C ASP A 16 2.89 2.59 7.76
N ILE A 17 3.86 2.61 8.67
CA ILE A 17 3.90 1.70 9.82
C ILE A 17 3.28 2.43 11.00
N ILE A 18 2.17 1.90 11.51
CA ILE A 18 1.41 2.52 12.59
C ILE A 18 1.44 1.63 13.82
N ASP A 19 1.95 2.16 14.93
CA ASP A 19 1.87 1.48 16.21
C ASP A 19 0.52 1.82 16.85
N GLN A 20 -0.41 0.87 16.80
CA GLN A 20 -1.76 1.06 17.31
C GLN A 20 -1.80 1.26 18.83
N LYS A 21 -0.77 0.81 19.54
CA LYS A 21 -0.65 1.05 20.97
C LYS A 21 -0.59 2.55 21.27
N GLU A 22 0.16 3.30 20.46
CA GLU A 22 0.26 4.75 20.59
C GLU A 22 -1.07 5.44 20.31
N ASN A 23 -1.94 4.80 19.52
CA ASN A 23 -3.27 5.30 19.19
C ASN A 23 -4.35 4.80 20.15
N GLY A 24 -3.98 4.15 21.25
CA GLY A 24 -4.93 3.67 22.25
C GLY A 24 -5.49 2.28 22.03
N TYR A 25 -4.90 1.51 21.10
CA TYR A 25 -5.35 0.15 20.77
C TYR A 25 -4.21 -0.85 20.93
N PRO A 26 -3.73 -1.07 22.18
CA PRO A 26 -2.54 -1.92 22.40
C PRO A 26 -2.70 -3.36 21.93
N GLU A 27 -3.91 -3.88 21.87
CA GLU A 27 -4.19 -5.25 21.42
C GLU A 27 -4.02 -5.44 19.93
N LEU A 28 -4.00 -4.35 19.14
CA LEU A 28 -3.84 -4.43 17.68
C LEU A 28 -2.40 -4.45 17.21
N GLY A 29 -1.45 -4.06 18.09
CA GLY A 29 -0.03 -4.06 17.76
C GLY A 29 0.33 -3.08 16.65
N VAL A 30 1.23 -3.51 15.75
CA VAL A 30 1.72 -2.70 14.63
C VAL A 30 0.97 -3.09 13.35
N THR A 31 0.53 -2.09 12.60
CA THR A 31 -0.11 -2.31 11.29
C THR A 31 0.73 -1.69 10.18
N PHE A 32 0.59 -2.24 8.97
CA PHE A 32 1.31 -1.81 7.77
C PHE A 32 0.26 -1.36 6.76
N THR A 33 0.19 -0.05 6.49
CA THR A 33 -0.82 0.51 5.59
C THR A 33 -0.19 0.81 4.24
N SER A 34 -0.85 0.36 3.17
CA SER A 34 -0.39 0.60 1.81
C SER A 34 -0.93 1.93 1.28
N TYR A 35 -0.03 2.76 0.75
CA TYR A 35 -0.36 3.96 0.00
C TYR A 35 0.11 3.75 -1.42
N VAL A 36 -0.80 3.54 -2.35
CA VAL A 36 -0.48 3.25 -3.74
C VAL A 36 -0.77 4.47 -4.59
N TYR A 37 0.26 4.97 -5.27
CA TYR A 37 0.17 6.12 -6.16
C TYR A 37 0.26 5.66 -7.62
N TRP A 38 -0.39 6.39 -8.52
CA TRP A 38 -0.36 6.07 -9.94
C TRP A 38 1.06 5.96 -10.50
N SER A 39 1.98 6.75 -9.94
CA SER A 39 3.40 6.76 -10.32
C SER A 39 4.19 7.47 -9.23
N ALA A 40 5.53 7.38 -9.30
CA ALA A 40 6.39 8.14 -8.40
C ALA A 40 6.21 9.65 -8.61
N GLU A 41 5.97 10.06 -9.86
CA GLU A 41 5.72 11.46 -10.20
C GLU A 41 4.44 11.97 -9.55
N SER A 42 3.38 11.15 -9.53
CA SER A 42 2.13 11.50 -8.84
C SER A 42 2.40 11.75 -7.36
N ARG A 43 3.23 10.92 -6.74
CA ARG A 43 3.61 11.11 -5.33
C ARG A 43 4.36 12.41 -5.11
N GLU A 44 5.30 12.74 -5.99
CA GLU A 44 6.08 13.98 -5.92
C GLU A 44 5.21 15.22 -6.11
N ASN A 45 4.16 15.11 -6.91
CA ASN A 45 3.21 16.19 -7.18
C ASN A 45 2.14 16.31 -6.11
N HIS A 46 2.26 15.56 -5.00
CA HIS A 46 1.31 15.57 -3.87
C HIS A 46 -0.11 15.16 -4.27
N GLU A 47 -0.24 14.30 -5.29
CA GLU A 47 -1.54 13.72 -5.64
C GLU A 47 -1.95 12.69 -4.59
N ASP A 48 -3.24 12.53 -4.40
CA ASP A 48 -3.74 11.58 -3.41
C ASP A 48 -3.47 10.13 -3.81
N PRO A 49 -3.22 9.24 -2.85
CA PRO A 49 -3.12 7.81 -3.16
C PRO A 49 -4.47 7.27 -3.62
N ILE A 50 -4.43 6.09 -4.26
CA ILE A 50 -5.63 5.43 -4.77
C ILE A 50 -6.43 4.86 -3.59
N ASP A 51 -7.63 5.39 -3.32
CA ASP A 51 -8.43 5.05 -2.16
C ASP A 51 -8.74 3.56 -2.02
N GLU A 52 -9.11 2.90 -3.10
CA GLU A 52 -9.47 1.47 -3.01
C GLU A 52 -8.28 0.56 -2.74
N LEU A 53 -7.06 1.09 -2.83
CA LEU A 53 -5.84 0.35 -2.52
C LEU A 53 -5.22 0.76 -1.17
N LEU A 54 -5.91 1.61 -0.42
CA LEU A 54 -5.50 2.03 0.92
C LEU A 54 -5.99 1.00 1.93
N ILE A 55 -5.13 0.06 2.27
CA ILE A 55 -5.49 -1.09 3.11
C ILE A 55 -4.42 -1.30 4.18
N SER A 56 -4.85 -1.69 5.38
CA SER A 56 -3.93 -1.98 6.49
C SER A 56 -3.80 -3.49 6.69
N TYR A 57 -2.59 -3.92 6.99
CA TYR A 57 -2.25 -5.34 7.17
C TYR A 57 -1.52 -5.56 8.49
N ASP A 58 -1.54 -6.78 9.00
CA ASP A 58 -0.98 -7.12 10.32
C ASP A 58 0.49 -7.55 10.27
N SER A 59 1.00 -7.91 9.11
CA SER A 59 2.40 -8.32 8.95
C SER A 59 2.99 -7.77 7.66
N VAL A 60 4.33 -7.69 7.61
CA VAL A 60 5.03 -7.19 6.43
C VAL A 60 4.86 -8.14 5.24
N GLU A 61 4.85 -9.44 5.50
CA GLU A 61 4.65 -10.46 4.45
C GLU A 61 3.25 -10.33 3.84
N GLU A 62 2.24 -10.20 4.67
CA GLU A 62 0.86 -10.00 4.23
C GLU A 62 0.74 -8.69 3.46
N TYR A 63 1.31 -7.61 4.00
CA TYR A 63 1.32 -6.32 3.33
C TYR A 63 1.87 -6.43 1.90
N HIS A 64 3.04 -7.04 1.75
CA HIS A 64 3.68 -7.15 0.44
C HIS A 64 2.87 -7.98 -0.54
N SER A 65 2.49 -9.20 -0.15
CA SER A 65 1.79 -10.12 -1.04
C SER A 65 0.36 -9.64 -1.37
N GLU A 66 -0.36 -9.14 -0.38
CA GLU A 66 -1.75 -8.71 -0.59
C GLU A 66 -1.83 -7.38 -1.36
N THR A 67 -0.85 -6.50 -1.17
CA THR A 67 -0.78 -5.26 -1.94
C THR A 67 -0.58 -5.57 -3.43
N ILE A 68 0.31 -6.50 -3.76
CA ILE A 68 0.53 -6.93 -5.14
C ILE A 68 -0.76 -7.52 -5.74
N LYS A 69 -1.45 -8.39 -5.00
CA LYS A 69 -2.71 -8.97 -5.46
C LYS A 69 -3.78 -7.90 -5.68
N ALA A 70 -3.85 -6.94 -4.77
CA ALA A 70 -4.82 -5.85 -4.86
C ALA A 70 -4.56 -4.97 -6.09
N ILE A 71 -3.29 -4.67 -6.38
CA ILE A 71 -2.91 -3.90 -7.56
C ILE A 71 -3.28 -4.66 -8.84
N ASP A 72 -2.97 -5.97 -8.90
CA ASP A 72 -3.32 -6.79 -10.05
C ASP A 72 -4.84 -6.81 -10.29
N LYS A 73 -5.61 -6.95 -9.22
CA LYS A 73 -7.08 -6.91 -9.31
C LYS A 73 -7.57 -5.55 -9.81
N PHE A 74 -6.97 -4.47 -9.31
CA PHE A 74 -7.29 -3.10 -9.71
C PHE A 74 -7.02 -2.89 -11.21
N ILE A 75 -5.88 -3.37 -11.70
CA ILE A 75 -5.51 -3.29 -13.12
C ILE A 75 -6.55 -4.00 -13.98
N ARG A 76 -6.94 -5.23 -13.60
CA ARG A 76 -7.93 -6.00 -14.34
C ARG A 76 -9.30 -5.35 -14.32
N LYS A 77 -9.73 -4.89 -13.14
CA LYS A 77 -11.04 -4.26 -12.94
C LYS A 77 -11.19 -3.00 -13.80
N ASN A 78 -10.13 -2.21 -13.89
CA ASN A 78 -10.14 -0.93 -14.61
C ASN A 78 -9.57 -1.03 -16.03
N LYS A 79 -9.24 -2.24 -16.48
CA LYS A 79 -8.72 -2.52 -17.83
C LYS A 79 -7.49 -1.66 -18.17
N LEU A 80 -6.59 -1.51 -17.21
CA LEU A 80 -5.37 -0.73 -17.39
C LEU A 80 -4.34 -1.54 -18.20
N LYS A 81 -3.55 -0.82 -19.00
CA LYS A 81 -2.48 -1.41 -19.80
C LYS A 81 -1.16 -1.39 -19.03
N ARG A 82 -1.08 -2.17 -17.98
CA ARG A 82 0.12 -2.22 -17.14
C ARG A 82 0.51 -3.64 -16.78
#